data_eb8f884f0aee4ac138339ad3b31afdaf
#
_entry.id   eb8f884f0aee4ac138339ad3b31afdaf
#
_cell.length_a   1.000
_cell.length_b   1.000
_cell.length_c   1.000
_cell.angle_alpha   90.00
_cell.angle_beta   90.00
_cell.angle_gamma   90.00
#
_symmetry.space_group_name_H-M   'P 1'
#
loop_
_entity.id
_entity.type
_entity.pdbx_description
1 polymer ?
#
loop_
_entity_poly.entity_id
_entity_poly.type
_entity_poly.pdbx_seq_one_letter_code
_entity_poly.pdbx_strand_id
1 'polypeptide(L)'
;MPINFIPNDPRASGGPPMRRKTPRAERASTVAGFTYVTHGSAAPHPLGDPQFLFWQSREAALAALATYEGIDGTKVTRWARSANRRKLDLRPDAGTDLNAYYDGQSLSFFEYTTGSKTTWSGASTDVVAHETGHALLDQSRPDLWDSSYTETNAFHEAFGDCMAILTAFADTATRAVVRTKIRLQNFVESTAEDLSDGILRALGPSHPASKPRHAHNTFKWALPSTLPSSGPPNVLSGEVHSFARIFTGCFYDTILNILRDRIGASRTPTSVQLAAAVRTAGKLLLRAAAEAPETVRFFQSVGRAMVLADQDTNGGANRLAIHDAFQKHNVALGSAAMLAPVAALGGKVLGKLGKLSRSAVQDLRTRLGAAPAERMLVRPREIGGMTVVCATHLKHVRLGGLDRRLRGVVAFAPRAVLVKTVDRTVALLGGLPEATTSDDEVRAYVETLLAADRIAFLPGETRYGIKSATKKDTRLRLPTHAVHTAGATKVLRRVRFAC
;
A
#
# COMPACT_ATOMS: atom_id res chain seq x y z
N MET A 1 -3.95 -25.24 -22.83
CA MET A 1 -5.29 -24.80 -23.33
C MET A 1 -5.63 -23.44 -22.73
N PRO A 2 -6.52 -22.63 -23.32
CA PRO A 2 -6.96 -21.38 -22.72
C PRO A 2 -7.83 -21.64 -21.49
N ILE A 3 -7.77 -20.74 -20.52
CA ILE A 3 -8.56 -20.71 -19.30
C ILE A 3 -9.65 -19.63 -19.38
N ASN A 4 -10.65 -19.67 -18.50
CA ASN A 4 -11.52 -18.54 -18.22
C ASN A 4 -10.78 -17.56 -17.30
N PHE A 5 -10.92 -16.27 -17.56
CA PHE A 5 -10.27 -15.20 -16.78
C PHE A 5 -11.16 -13.97 -16.68
N ILE A 6 -11.31 -13.44 -15.48
CA ILE A 6 -12.00 -12.18 -15.15
C ILE A 6 -10.94 -11.08 -15.07
N PRO A 7 -10.95 -10.08 -15.98
CA PRO A 7 -9.89 -9.06 -16.05
C PRO A 7 -9.88 -8.06 -14.91
N ASN A 8 -10.97 -7.91 -14.16
CA ASN A 8 -11.11 -6.99 -13.04
C ASN A 8 -11.87 -7.73 -11.90
N ASP A 9 -13.02 -7.26 -11.47
CA ASP A 9 -13.84 -7.87 -10.43
C ASP A 9 -15.05 -8.61 -11.04
N PRO A 10 -15.54 -9.72 -10.47
CA PRO A 10 -16.72 -10.42 -10.95
C PRO A 10 -17.99 -9.54 -11.02
N ARG A 11 -18.04 -8.48 -10.20
CA ARG A 11 -19.17 -7.53 -10.14
C ARG A 11 -18.86 -6.16 -10.75
N ALA A 12 -17.71 -5.99 -11.38
CA ALA A 12 -17.31 -4.74 -12.03
C ALA A 12 -18.33 -4.29 -13.09
N SER A 13 -19.14 -3.28 -12.74
CA SER A 13 -20.16 -2.76 -13.64
C SER A 13 -19.56 -2.04 -14.84
N GLY A 14 -19.88 -2.55 -16.05
CA GLY A 14 -19.36 -2.00 -17.31
C GLY A 14 -17.90 -2.35 -17.60
N GLY A 15 -17.31 -3.25 -16.83
CA GLY A 15 -16.00 -3.83 -17.08
C GLY A 15 -16.00 -4.85 -18.23
N PRO A 16 -14.82 -5.26 -18.74
CA PRO A 16 -14.74 -6.32 -19.72
C PRO A 16 -15.24 -7.64 -19.11
N PRO A 17 -16.03 -8.42 -19.84
CA PRO A 17 -16.55 -9.69 -19.36
C PRO A 17 -15.44 -10.72 -19.16
N MET A 18 -15.76 -11.80 -18.45
CA MET A 18 -14.93 -13.00 -18.39
C MET A 18 -14.59 -13.46 -19.82
N ARG A 19 -13.33 -13.76 -20.05
CA ARG A 19 -12.82 -14.11 -21.38
C ARG A 19 -11.87 -15.30 -21.34
N ARG A 20 -11.64 -15.88 -22.52
CA ARG A 20 -10.59 -16.88 -22.73
C ARG A 20 -9.21 -16.21 -22.73
N LYS A 21 -8.26 -16.84 -22.05
CA LYS A 21 -6.88 -16.36 -21.93
C LYS A 21 -5.93 -17.55 -21.93
N THR A 22 -4.83 -17.42 -22.67
CA THR A 22 -3.69 -18.34 -22.52
C THR A 22 -2.97 -18.05 -21.22
N PRO A 23 -2.77 -19.05 -20.34
CA PRO A 23 -2.02 -18.87 -19.10
C PRO A 23 -0.58 -18.40 -19.39
N ARG A 24 -0.06 -17.56 -18.51
CA ARG A 24 1.36 -17.20 -18.53
C ARG A 24 2.22 -18.42 -18.23
N ALA A 25 3.39 -18.47 -18.86
CA ALA A 25 4.41 -19.45 -18.52
C ALA A 25 4.86 -19.31 -17.05
N GLU A 26 5.36 -20.41 -16.49
CA GLU A 26 6.00 -20.37 -15.18
C GLU A 26 7.21 -19.43 -15.19
N ARG A 27 7.40 -18.76 -14.08
CA ARG A 27 8.55 -17.87 -13.91
C ARG A 27 9.82 -18.66 -13.69
N ALA A 28 10.92 -18.18 -14.25
CA ALA A 28 12.24 -18.76 -14.02
C ALA A 28 12.55 -18.85 -12.51
N SER A 29 13.24 -19.91 -12.11
CA SER A 29 13.61 -20.14 -10.70
C SER A 29 14.57 -19.08 -10.13
N THR A 30 15.17 -18.25 -10.98
CA THR A 30 16.09 -17.16 -10.59
C THR A 30 15.40 -15.90 -10.14
N VAL A 31 14.10 -15.76 -10.40
CA VAL A 31 13.27 -14.59 -10.04
C VAL A 31 12.15 -14.97 -9.07
N ALA A 32 11.59 -13.96 -8.40
CA ALA A 32 10.46 -14.16 -7.52
C ALA A 32 9.22 -14.67 -8.28
N GLY A 33 8.46 -15.55 -7.66
CA GLY A 33 7.23 -16.13 -8.18
C GLY A 33 6.39 -16.68 -7.05
N PHE A 34 5.48 -17.60 -7.37
CA PHE A 34 4.56 -18.18 -6.41
C PHE A 34 4.73 -19.70 -6.32
N THR A 35 4.45 -20.25 -5.14
CA THR A 35 4.24 -21.68 -4.92
C THR A 35 2.75 -21.91 -4.75
N TYR A 36 2.23 -22.97 -5.32
CA TYR A 36 0.82 -23.35 -5.25
C TYR A 36 0.64 -24.85 -5.46
N VAL A 37 -0.44 -25.39 -4.95
CA VAL A 37 -0.90 -26.72 -5.32
C VAL A 37 -1.53 -26.63 -6.71
N THR A 38 -1.03 -27.39 -7.67
CA THR A 38 -1.57 -27.41 -9.02
C THR A 38 -2.90 -28.14 -9.06
N HIS A 39 -3.93 -27.48 -9.54
CA HIS A 39 -5.25 -28.06 -9.73
C HIS A 39 -5.49 -28.41 -11.21
N GLY A 40 -4.91 -29.51 -11.65
CA GLY A 40 -5.12 -30.02 -13.00
C GLY A 40 -4.54 -29.19 -14.15
N SER A 41 -4.87 -29.58 -15.36
CA SER A 41 -4.44 -28.90 -16.59
C SER A 41 -5.23 -27.62 -16.84
N ALA A 42 -4.61 -26.67 -17.58
CA ALA A 42 -5.33 -25.46 -18.01
C ALA A 42 -6.55 -25.81 -18.87
N ALA A 43 -7.73 -25.41 -18.41
CA ALA A 43 -9.01 -25.59 -19.09
C ALA A 43 -9.98 -24.47 -18.70
N PRO A 44 -11.09 -24.28 -19.45
CA PRO A 44 -12.11 -23.27 -19.10
C PRO A 44 -13.08 -23.81 -18.05
N HIS A 45 -12.82 -23.50 -16.81
CA HIS A 45 -13.69 -23.83 -15.69
C HIS A 45 -14.68 -22.69 -15.40
N PRO A 46 -15.90 -22.98 -14.86
CA PRO A 46 -16.86 -21.96 -14.44
C PRO A 46 -16.42 -21.25 -13.16
N LEU A 47 -16.95 -20.05 -12.92
CA LEU A 47 -16.78 -19.32 -11.67
C LEU A 47 -17.20 -20.19 -10.46
N GLY A 48 -16.39 -20.23 -9.41
CA GLY A 48 -16.62 -21.02 -8.20
C GLY A 48 -16.04 -22.45 -8.26
N ASP A 49 -15.61 -22.92 -9.42
CA ASP A 49 -14.84 -24.16 -9.50
C ASP A 49 -13.44 -23.95 -8.89
N PRO A 50 -12.92 -24.86 -8.04
CA PRO A 50 -11.57 -24.73 -7.47
C PRO A 50 -10.47 -24.58 -8.52
N GLN A 51 -10.59 -25.19 -9.69
CA GLN A 51 -9.66 -25.01 -10.80
C GLN A 51 -9.77 -23.62 -11.43
N PHE A 52 -10.99 -23.06 -11.51
CA PHE A 52 -11.16 -21.66 -11.91
C PHE A 52 -10.44 -20.73 -10.93
N LEU A 53 -10.71 -20.87 -9.64
CA LEU A 53 -10.10 -20.03 -8.59
C LEU A 53 -8.58 -20.10 -8.62
N PHE A 54 -8.03 -21.29 -8.82
CA PHE A 54 -6.59 -21.49 -8.97
C PHE A 54 -6.03 -20.70 -10.17
N TRP A 55 -6.58 -20.93 -11.36
CA TRP A 55 -6.07 -20.29 -12.57
C TRP A 55 -6.29 -18.77 -12.56
N GLN A 56 -7.43 -18.33 -12.05
CA GLN A 56 -7.77 -16.91 -11.90
C GLN A 56 -6.79 -16.20 -10.98
N SER A 57 -6.60 -16.67 -9.75
CA SER A 57 -5.71 -16.07 -8.76
C SER A 57 -4.26 -16.09 -9.24
N ARG A 58 -3.80 -17.20 -9.84
CA ARG A 58 -2.46 -17.32 -10.40
C ARG A 58 -2.20 -16.27 -11.49
N GLU A 59 -3.11 -16.15 -12.43
CA GLU A 59 -2.97 -15.21 -13.55
C GLU A 59 -3.06 -13.75 -13.09
N ALA A 60 -3.90 -13.46 -12.11
CA ALA A 60 -4.03 -12.13 -11.53
C ALA A 60 -2.77 -11.72 -10.76
N ALA A 61 -2.22 -12.61 -9.90
CA ALA A 61 -0.98 -12.35 -9.17
C ALA A 61 0.22 -12.18 -10.11
N LEU A 62 0.33 -13.02 -11.14
CA LEU A 62 1.37 -12.89 -12.17
C LEU A 62 1.16 -11.63 -13.02
N ALA A 63 -0.07 -11.16 -13.23
CA ALA A 63 -0.35 -9.90 -13.92
C ALA A 63 0.13 -8.71 -13.09
N ALA A 64 -0.18 -8.66 -11.81
CA ALA A 64 0.27 -7.60 -10.90
C ALA A 64 1.80 -7.52 -10.82
N LEU A 65 2.46 -8.68 -10.64
CA LEU A 65 3.92 -8.77 -10.62
C LEU A 65 4.55 -8.30 -11.94
N ALA A 66 4.00 -8.74 -13.09
CA ALA A 66 4.47 -8.31 -14.40
C ALA A 66 4.24 -6.82 -14.66
N THR A 67 3.14 -6.26 -14.16
CA THR A 67 2.84 -4.82 -14.24
C THR A 67 3.85 -4.02 -13.44
N TYR A 68 4.12 -4.41 -12.20
CA TYR A 68 5.14 -3.78 -11.36
C TYR A 68 6.50 -3.79 -12.07
N GLU A 69 6.99 -4.96 -12.47
CA GLU A 69 8.28 -5.12 -13.17
C GLU A 69 8.35 -4.33 -14.48
N GLY A 70 7.24 -4.28 -15.23
CA GLY A 70 7.16 -3.54 -16.48
C GLY A 70 7.22 -2.02 -16.29
N ILE A 71 6.73 -1.51 -15.15
CA ILE A 71 6.80 -0.09 -14.79
C ILE A 71 8.14 0.26 -14.16
N ASP A 72 8.62 -0.54 -13.21
CA ASP A 72 9.89 -0.35 -12.51
C ASP A 72 11.10 -0.52 -13.46
N GLY A 73 11.01 -1.43 -14.40
CA GLY A 73 12.07 -1.76 -15.35
C GLY A 73 13.02 -2.85 -14.85
N THR A 74 12.84 -3.37 -13.63
CA THR A 74 13.65 -4.42 -13.03
C THR A 74 12.82 -5.63 -12.62
N LYS A 75 13.46 -6.80 -12.52
CA LYS A 75 12.80 -8.03 -12.07
C LYS A 75 12.84 -8.11 -10.55
N VAL A 76 11.71 -8.48 -9.95
CA VAL A 76 11.67 -8.89 -8.54
C VAL A 76 12.38 -10.23 -8.41
N THR A 77 13.44 -10.28 -7.62
CA THR A 77 14.28 -11.48 -7.49
C THR A 77 13.99 -12.28 -6.22
N ARG A 78 13.36 -11.67 -5.22
CA ARG A 78 13.05 -12.29 -3.94
C ARG A 78 11.88 -11.58 -3.26
N TRP A 79 11.20 -12.26 -2.35
CA TRP A 79 10.25 -11.72 -1.40
C TRP A 79 10.94 -11.40 -0.07
N ALA A 80 10.48 -10.37 0.63
CA ALA A 80 11.15 -9.88 1.84
C ALA A 80 11.11 -10.91 2.99
N ARG A 81 9.95 -11.53 3.20
CA ARG A 81 9.65 -12.31 4.41
C ARG A 81 9.41 -13.79 4.15
N SER A 82 9.15 -14.20 2.94
CA SER A 82 8.91 -15.62 2.65
C SER A 82 10.08 -16.51 3.07
N ALA A 83 9.79 -17.65 3.70
CA ALA A 83 10.78 -18.65 4.09
C ALA A 83 11.56 -19.14 2.86
N ASN A 84 10.85 -19.40 1.75
CA ASN A 84 11.47 -19.54 0.45
C ASN A 84 11.51 -18.17 -0.25
N ARG A 85 12.59 -17.42 -0.08
CA ARG A 85 12.74 -16.05 -0.54
C ARG A 85 12.36 -15.81 -2.01
N ARG A 86 12.33 -16.84 -2.85
CA ARG A 86 11.94 -16.74 -4.26
C ARG A 86 10.50 -17.16 -4.54
N LYS A 87 9.83 -17.77 -3.58
CA LYS A 87 8.47 -18.24 -3.75
C LYS A 87 7.60 -17.75 -2.60
N LEU A 88 6.44 -17.23 -2.95
CA LEU A 88 5.39 -16.83 -2.03
C LEU A 88 4.22 -17.80 -2.21
N ASP A 89 3.67 -18.32 -1.13
CA ASP A 89 2.55 -19.26 -1.24
C ASP A 89 1.30 -18.53 -1.77
N LEU A 90 0.71 -19.06 -2.83
CA LEU A 90 -0.58 -18.62 -3.34
C LEU A 90 -1.66 -19.64 -2.93
N ARG A 91 -2.63 -19.19 -2.15
CA ARG A 91 -3.72 -19.99 -1.59
C ARG A 91 -5.06 -19.48 -2.09
N PRO A 92 -5.55 -19.96 -3.25
CA PRO A 92 -6.79 -19.50 -3.86
C PRO A 92 -8.04 -19.79 -3.05
N ASP A 93 -7.97 -20.79 -2.18
CA ASP A 93 -9.01 -21.24 -1.26
C ASP A 93 -8.36 -21.55 0.09
N ALA A 94 -8.27 -20.55 0.95
CA ALA A 94 -7.69 -20.65 2.28
C ALA A 94 -8.75 -20.94 3.37
N GLY A 95 -10.01 -21.08 2.98
CA GLY A 95 -11.12 -21.37 3.87
C GLY A 95 -12.29 -20.37 3.73
N THR A 96 -13.10 -20.26 4.79
CA THR A 96 -14.32 -19.47 4.78
C THR A 96 -14.14 -18.15 5.54
N ASP A 97 -14.13 -17.02 4.82
CA ASP A 97 -14.13 -15.66 5.35
C ASP A 97 -14.53 -14.64 4.27
N LEU A 98 -14.94 -13.43 4.69
CA LEU A 98 -15.08 -12.26 3.82
C LEU A 98 -13.80 -11.43 3.88
N ASN A 99 -12.73 -11.97 3.33
CA ASN A 99 -11.40 -11.39 3.44
C ASN A 99 -10.45 -11.85 2.32
N ALA A 100 -9.31 -11.20 2.25
CA ALA A 100 -8.07 -11.64 1.64
C ALA A 100 -6.92 -11.13 2.50
N TYR A 101 -5.73 -11.75 2.47
CA TYR A 101 -4.59 -11.20 3.19
C TYR A 101 -3.24 -11.59 2.61
N TYR A 102 -2.24 -10.73 2.88
CA TYR A 102 -0.81 -11.01 2.81
C TYR A 102 -0.20 -11.07 4.21
N ASP A 103 0.50 -12.16 4.56
CA ASP A 103 1.11 -12.38 5.87
C ASP A 103 2.65 -12.49 5.85
N GLY A 104 3.27 -12.09 4.75
CA GLY A 104 4.71 -12.23 4.54
C GLY A 104 5.12 -13.60 4.01
N GLN A 105 4.28 -14.63 4.11
CA GLN A 105 4.52 -16.01 3.64
C GLN A 105 3.58 -16.39 2.50
N SER A 106 2.36 -15.85 2.51
CA SER A 106 1.31 -16.22 1.57
C SER A 106 0.45 -15.05 1.14
N LEU A 107 -0.16 -15.21 -0.05
CA LEU A 107 -1.38 -14.54 -0.48
C LEU A 107 -2.52 -15.53 -0.29
N SER A 108 -3.47 -15.20 0.58
CA SER A 108 -4.57 -16.11 0.95
C SER A 108 -5.91 -15.49 0.63
N PHE A 109 -6.75 -16.25 -0.09
CA PHE A 109 -8.06 -15.86 -0.55
C PHE A 109 -9.11 -16.82 0.00
N PHE A 110 -10.35 -16.37 0.10
CA PHE A 110 -11.41 -17.04 0.83
C PHE A 110 -12.70 -17.06 0.06
N GLU A 111 -13.59 -17.95 0.48
CA GLU A 111 -15.00 -17.95 0.07
C GLU A 111 -15.92 -17.63 1.24
N TYR A 112 -17.06 -17.04 0.95
CA TYR A 112 -18.11 -16.85 1.93
C TYR A 112 -19.51 -16.87 1.27
N THR A 113 -20.39 -17.69 1.82
CA THR A 113 -21.76 -17.81 1.32
C THR A 113 -22.74 -17.08 2.22
N THR A 114 -23.51 -16.17 1.64
CA THR A 114 -24.64 -15.48 2.29
C THR A 114 -25.92 -15.76 1.52
N GLY A 115 -26.82 -16.53 2.12
CA GLY A 115 -28.02 -17.04 1.44
C GLY A 115 -27.64 -17.98 0.29
N SER A 116 -28.05 -17.64 -0.93
CA SER A 116 -27.73 -18.41 -2.14
C SER A 116 -26.54 -17.88 -2.93
N LYS A 117 -25.83 -16.86 -2.43
CA LYS A 117 -24.73 -16.21 -3.14
C LYS A 117 -23.42 -16.44 -2.43
N THR A 118 -22.41 -16.91 -3.17
CA THR A 118 -21.06 -17.06 -2.71
C THR A 118 -20.18 -15.97 -3.29
N THR A 119 -19.35 -15.36 -2.46
CA THR A 119 -18.29 -14.43 -2.79
C THR A 119 -16.96 -15.18 -2.71
N TRP A 120 -16.11 -15.05 -3.73
CA TRP A 120 -14.76 -15.62 -3.77
C TRP A 120 -13.75 -14.50 -3.98
N SER A 121 -13.00 -14.12 -2.93
CA SER A 121 -12.01 -13.05 -3.02
C SER A 121 -10.91 -13.36 -4.05
N GLY A 122 -10.55 -14.63 -4.24
CA GLY A 122 -9.60 -15.07 -5.26
C GLY A 122 -10.11 -15.02 -6.72
N ALA A 123 -11.40 -14.78 -6.93
CA ALA A 123 -11.99 -14.59 -8.26
C ALA A 123 -11.79 -13.15 -8.79
N SER A 124 -11.54 -12.19 -7.92
CA SER A 124 -11.34 -10.79 -8.27
C SER A 124 -9.87 -10.50 -8.59
N THR A 125 -9.60 -10.05 -9.82
CA THR A 125 -8.24 -9.66 -10.23
C THR A 125 -7.73 -8.45 -9.44
N ASP A 126 -8.58 -7.51 -9.08
CA ASP A 126 -8.20 -6.32 -8.32
C ASP A 126 -7.85 -6.69 -6.88
N VAL A 127 -8.61 -7.56 -6.20
CA VAL A 127 -8.28 -8.05 -4.85
C VAL A 127 -6.95 -8.83 -4.87
N VAL A 128 -6.74 -9.71 -5.85
CA VAL A 128 -5.48 -10.46 -5.98
C VAL A 128 -4.31 -9.53 -6.28
N ALA A 129 -4.51 -8.50 -7.10
CA ALA A 129 -3.50 -7.49 -7.40
C ALA A 129 -3.19 -6.60 -6.20
N HIS A 130 -4.19 -6.28 -5.38
CA HIS A 130 -4.05 -5.55 -4.12
C HIS A 130 -3.16 -6.31 -3.13
N GLU A 131 -3.45 -7.59 -2.86
CA GLU A 131 -2.64 -8.41 -1.97
C GLU A 131 -1.21 -8.62 -2.50
N THR A 132 -1.07 -8.77 -3.82
CA THR A 132 0.26 -8.79 -4.46
C THR A 132 0.98 -7.46 -4.28
N GLY A 133 0.26 -6.34 -4.27
CA GLY A 133 0.77 -5.00 -3.97
C GLY A 133 1.40 -4.91 -2.59
N HIS A 134 0.77 -5.47 -1.56
CA HIS A 134 1.38 -5.56 -0.22
C HIS A 134 2.72 -6.29 -0.24
N ALA A 135 2.80 -7.43 -0.92
CA ALA A 135 4.04 -8.20 -1.03
C ALA A 135 5.14 -7.44 -1.80
N LEU A 136 4.77 -6.69 -2.84
CA LEU A 136 5.69 -5.86 -3.62
C LEU A 136 6.21 -4.65 -2.84
N LEU A 137 5.34 -4.01 -2.06
CA LEU A 137 5.77 -2.91 -1.19
C LEU A 137 6.67 -3.43 -0.07
N ASP A 138 6.31 -4.52 0.60
CA ASP A 138 7.15 -5.15 1.62
C ASP A 138 8.52 -5.57 1.07
N GLN A 139 8.57 -6.06 -0.17
CA GLN A 139 9.84 -6.40 -0.84
C GLN A 139 10.74 -5.17 -1.03
N SER A 140 10.19 -4.04 -1.40
CA SER A 140 10.94 -2.79 -1.64
C SER A 140 11.20 -2.02 -0.34
N ARG A 141 10.31 -2.09 0.64
CA ARG A 141 10.30 -1.34 1.90
C ARG A 141 9.93 -2.22 3.12
N PRO A 142 10.73 -3.24 3.43
CA PRO A 142 10.45 -4.13 4.57
C PRO A 142 10.50 -3.41 5.92
N ASP A 143 11.04 -2.20 5.98
CA ASP A 143 11.07 -1.33 7.14
C ASP A 143 9.68 -0.80 7.54
N LEU A 144 8.73 -0.70 6.59
CA LEU A 144 7.38 -0.20 6.87
C LEU A 144 6.48 -1.22 7.58
N TRP A 145 6.86 -2.49 7.60
CA TRP A 145 6.03 -3.59 8.12
C TRP A 145 5.55 -3.39 9.57
N ASP A 146 6.48 -3.04 10.45
CA ASP A 146 6.20 -2.87 11.88
C ASP A 146 5.88 -1.42 12.28
N SER A 147 5.67 -0.54 11.31
CA SER A 147 5.30 0.85 11.61
C SER A 147 3.96 0.93 12.34
N SER A 148 3.88 1.79 13.32
CA SER A 148 2.65 2.05 14.07
C SER A 148 2.05 3.43 13.77
N TYR A 149 2.31 3.98 12.58
CA TYR A 149 1.62 5.18 12.10
C TYR A 149 0.43 4.83 11.23
N THR A 150 -0.70 5.50 11.44
CA THR A 150 -1.89 5.36 10.58
C THR A 150 -1.55 5.61 9.12
N GLU A 151 -0.82 6.70 8.80
CA GLU A 151 -0.48 7.03 7.40
C GLU A 151 0.40 5.99 6.74
N THR A 152 1.38 5.39 7.44
CA THR A 152 2.22 4.34 6.86
C THR A 152 1.41 3.08 6.56
N ASN A 153 0.53 2.71 7.46
CA ASN A 153 -0.33 1.54 7.29
C ASN A 153 -1.40 1.77 6.22
N ALA A 154 -2.01 2.94 6.21
CA ALA A 154 -2.95 3.35 5.17
C ALA A 154 -2.25 3.49 3.79
N PHE A 155 -0.96 3.83 3.75
CA PHE A 155 -0.20 3.81 2.50
C PHE A 155 -0.01 2.39 1.97
N HIS A 156 0.19 1.40 2.84
CA HIS A 156 0.22 0.00 2.42
C HIS A 156 -1.08 -0.43 1.73
N GLU A 157 -2.22 -0.05 2.31
CA GLU A 157 -3.54 -0.29 1.71
C GLU A 157 -3.73 0.48 0.39
N ALA A 158 -3.36 1.77 0.38
CA ALA A 158 -3.42 2.59 -0.83
C ALA A 158 -2.50 2.07 -1.94
N PHE A 159 -1.32 1.56 -1.60
CA PHE A 159 -0.40 0.97 -2.57
C PHE A 159 -0.98 -0.31 -3.18
N GLY A 160 -1.67 -1.13 -2.39
CA GLY A 160 -2.44 -2.27 -2.87
C GLY A 160 -3.50 -1.84 -3.89
N ASP A 161 -4.33 -0.84 -3.55
CA ASP A 161 -5.34 -0.28 -4.46
C ASP A 161 -4.69 0.32 -5.72
N CYS A 162 -3.57 1.03 -5.58
CA CYS A 162 -2.82 1.56 -6.73
C CYS A 162 -2.29 0.43 -7.64
N MET A 163 -1.83 -0.68 -7.07
CA MET A 163 -1.41 -1.85 -7.86
C MET A 163 -2.58 -2.54 -8.57
N ALA A 164 -3.76 -2.59 -7.96
CA ALA A 164 -4.99 -3.05 -8.61
C ALA A 164 -5.32 -2.18 -9.84
N ILE A 165 -5.34 -0.86 -9.67
CA ILE A 165 -5.55 0.14 -10.73
C ILE A 165 -4.52 -0.01 -11.86
N LEU A 166 -3.23 -0.07 -11.52
CA LEU A 166 -2.14 -0.22 -12.49
C LEU A 166 -2.25 -1.54 -13.26
N THR A 167 -2.64 -2.62 -12.57
CA THR A 167 -2.83 -3.96 -13.18
C THR A 167 -4.02 -3.95 -14.13
N ALA A 168 -5.14 -3.34 -13.76
CA ALA A 168 -6.29 -3.18 -14.63
C ALA A 168 -5.93 -2.36 -15.89
N PHE A 169 -5.20 -1.25 -15.73
CA PHE A 169 -4.73 -0.46 -16.87
C PHE A 169 -3.65 -1.13 -17.72
N ALA A 170 -2.96 -2.14 -17.23
CA ALA A 170 -2.04 -2.93 -18.07
C ALA A 170 -2.79 -3.74 -19.12
N ASP A 171 -4.05 -4.08 -18.88
CA ASP A 171 -4.90 -4.80 -19.84
C ASP A 171 -5.43 -3.88 -20.95
N THR A 172 -5.20 -4.25 -22.21
CA THR A 172 -5.58 -3.42 -23.37
C THR A 172 -7.09 -3.33 -23.55
N ALA A 173 -7.83 -4.43 -23.29
CA ALA A 173 -9.28 -4.43 -23.41
C ALA A 173 -9.91 -3.54 -22.34
N THR A 174 -9.41 -3.58 -21.11
CA THR A 174 -9.81 -2.69 -20.02
C THR A 174 -9.61 -1.22 -20.40
N ARG A 175 -8.43 -0.85 -20.91
CA ARG A 175 -8.19 0.54 -21.37
C ARG A 175 -9.13 0.97 -22.50
N ALA A 176 -9.43 0.08 -23.45
CA ALA A 176 -10.35 0.39 -24.55
C ALA A 176 -11.75 0.74 -24.07
N VAL A 177 -12.22 0.06 -23.03
CA VAL A 177 -13.55 0.29 -22.43
C VAL A 177 -13.55 1.55 -21.55
N VAL A 178 -12.57 1.69 -20.65
CA VAL A 178 -12.60 2.73 -19.60
C VAL A 178 -12.23 4.12 -20.12
N ARG A 179 -11.47 4.23 -21.22
CA ARG A 179 -10.96 5.52 -21.72
C ARG A 179 -12.03 6.59 -21.95
N THR A 180 -13.25 6.19 -22.30
CA THR A 180 -14.38 7.13 -22.50
C THR A 180 -15.01 7.60 -21.19
N LYS A 181 -14.80 6.86 -20.10
CA LYS A 181 -15.34 7.13 -18.76
C LYS A 181 -14.25 7.42 -17.73
N ILE A 182 -13.01 7.62 -18.15
CA ILE A 182 -11.86 7.73 -17.26
C ILE A 182 -11.96 8.86 -16.22
N ARG A 183 -12.71 9.92 -16.52
CA ARG A 183 -12.96 11.07 -15.63
C ARG A 183 -14.26 10.97 -14.83
N LEU A 184 -14.98 9.87 -14.97
CA LEU A 184 -16.21 9.54 -14.26
C LEU A 184 -15.95 8.32 -13.39
N GLN A 185 -16.92 7.97 -12.54
CA GLN A 185 -16.89 6.69 -11.85
C GLN A 185 -16.85 5.56 -12.87
N ASN A 186 -15.94 4.63 -12.67
CA ASN A 186 -15.74 3.48 -13.55
C ASN A 186 -15.16 2.31 -12.74
N PHE A 187 -15.21 1.12 -13.31
CA PHE A 187 -14.81 -0.11 -12.64
C PHE A 187 -13.29 -0.22 -12.34
N VAL A 188 -12.43 0.58 -12.95
CA VAL A 188 -10.98 0.53 -12.70
C VAL A 188 -10.60 1.33 -11.45
N GLU A 189 -11.35 2.39 -11.14
CA GLU A 189 -11.12 3.20 -9.95
C GLU A 189 -11.83 2.65 -8.69
N SER A 190 -12.60 1.59 -8.87
CA SER A 190 -13.29 0.85 -7.84
C SER A 190 -12.51 -0.41 -7.49
N THR A 191 -12.41 -0.76 -6.23
CA THR A 191 -11.68 -1.96 -5.76
C THR A 191 -12.57 -2.78 -4.85
N ALA A 192 -12.57 -4.11 -5.03
CA ALA A 192 -13.22 -5.11 -4.20
C ALA A 192 -14.78 -5.03 -4.22
N GLU A 193 -15.40 -4.91 -5.41
CA GLU A 193 -16.84 -4.82 -5.53
C GLU A 193 -17.56 -6.08 -5.05
N ASP A 194 -17.10 -7.28 -5.43
CA ASP A 194 -17.72 -8.54 -5.01
C ASP A 194 -17.54 -8.80 -3.51
N LEU A 195 -16.36 -8.52 -2.98
CA LEU A 195 -16.10 -8.66 -1.54
C LEU A 195 -16.96 -7.68 -0.72
N SER A 196 -17.07 -6.44 -1.15
CA SER A 196 -17.90 -5.42 -0.49
C SER A 196 -19.39 -5.76 -0.53
N ASP A 197 -19.88 -6.32 -1.64
CA ASP A 197 -21.24 -6.81 -1.73
C ASP A 197 -21.50 -8.03 -0.82
N GLY A 198 -20.51 -8.93 -0.68
CA GLY A 198 -20.54 -10.01 0.29
C GLY A 198 -20.64 -9.50 1.73
N ILE A 199 -19.81 -8.51 2.08
CA ILE A 199 -19.83 -7.84 3.38
C ILE A 199 -21.16 -7.13 3.63
N LEU A 200 -21.68 -6.38 2.64
CA LEU A 200 -22.99 -5.73 2.73
C LEU A 200 -24.10 -6.72 3.05
N ARG A 201 -24.10 -7.87 2.36
CA ARG A 201 -25.11 -8.93 2.60
C ARG A 201 -24.99 -9.60 3.97
N ALA A 202 -23.75 -9.80 4.45
CA ALA A 202 -23.50 -10.51 5.71
C ALA A 202 -23.56 -9.61 6.94
N LEU A 203 -23.06 -8.37 6.83
CA LEU A 203 -22.83 -7.49 7.97
C LEU A 203 -23.62 -6.18 7.92
N GLY A 204 -24.30 -5.91 6.82
CA GLY A 204 -25.17 -4.74 6.63
C GLY A 204 -24.44 -3.47 6.17
N PRO A 205 -25.20 -2.39 5.86
CA PRO A 205 -24.71 -1.19 5.19
C PRO A 205 -23.86 -0.28 6.10
N SER A 206 -23.91 -0.45 7.40
CA SER A 206 -23.10 0.34 8.36
C SER A 206 -21.67 -0.17 8.49
N HIS A 207 -21.35 -1.36 7.96
CA HIS A 207 -20.00 -1.88 8.00
C HIS A 207 -19.06 -1.03 7.11
N PRO A 208 -17.84 -0.65 7.57
CA PRO A 208 -16.93 0.21 6.81
C PRO A 208 -16.64 -0.26 5.38
N ALA A 209 -16.53 -1.57 5.18
CA ALA A 209 -16.22 -2.18 3.89
C ALA A 209 -17.49 -2.64 3.09
N SER A 210 -18.71 -2.17 3.47
CA SER A 210 -19.94 -2.53 2.77
C SER A 210 -20.14 -1.88 1.40
N LYS A 211 -19.18 -1.05 0.98
CA LYS A 211 -19.10 -0.46 -0.38
C LYS A 211 -17.67 -0.57 -0.90
N PRO A 212 -17.48 -0.68 -2.22
CA PRO A 212 -16.18 -0.65 -2.83
C PRO A 212 -15.39 0.60 -2.46
N ARG A 213 -14.09 0.50 -2.45
CA ARG A 213 -13.21 1.66 -2.31
C ARG A 213 -13.06 2.34 -3.66
N HIS A 214 -13.40 3.63 -3.72
CA HIS A 214 -13.30 4.45 -4.92
C HIS A 214 -12.06 5.34 -4.87
N ALA A 215 -11.20 5.24 -5.88
CA ALA A 215 -10.06 6.14 -6.06
C ALA A 215 -10.51 7.54 -6.50
N HIS A 216 -11.56 7.63 -7.33
CA HIS A 216 -12.17 8.91 -7.68
C HIS A 216 -13.11 9.37 -6.55
N ASN A 217 -12.53 10.05 -5.55
CA ASN A 217 -13.23 10.46 -4.34
C ASN A 217 -12.92 11.93 -3.97
N THR A 218 -13.57 12.42 -2.91
CA THR A 218 -13.42 13.80 -2.42
C THR A 218 -12.93 13.86 -0.97
N PHE A 219 -12.45 12.77 -0.43
CA PHE A 219 -11.91 12.73 0.92
C PHE A 219 -10.72 13.67 1.06
N LYS A 220 -10.70 14.38 2.19
CA LYS A 220 -9.65 15.34 2.54
C LYS A 220 -8.84 14.80 3.70
N TRP A 221 -7.55 14.97 3.63
CA TRP A 221 -6.67 14.65 4.73
C TRP A 221 -7.06 15.48 5.98
N ALA A 222 -7.17 14.80 7.08
CA ALA A 222 -7.27 15.36 8.42
C ALA A 222 -6.33 14.57 9.34
N LEU A 223 -6.01 15.12 10.50
CA LEU A 223 -5.14 14.48 11.47
C LEU A 223 -5.77 13.15 11.96
N PRO A 224 -5.15 11.98 11.73
CA PRO A 224 -5.75 10.67 12.06
C PRO A 224 -6.27 10.57 13.49
N SER A 225 -5.52 11.13 14.48
CA SER A 225 -5.92 11.14 15.89
C SER A 225 -7.18 11.97 16.20
N THR A 226 -7.65 12.79 15.26
CA THR A 226 -8.90 13.56 15.38
C THR A 226 -10.09 12.89 14.73
N LEU A 227 -9.88 11.79 14.04
CA LEU A 227 -10.91 11.05 13.31
C LEU A 227 -11.52 9.95 14.20
N PRO A 228 -12.77 9.53 13.93
CA PRO A 228 -13.33 8.36 14.59
C PRO A 228 -12.50 7.11 14.20
N SER A 229 -12.39 6.15 15.13
CA SER A 229 -11.65 4.90 14.90
C SER A 229 -12.28 4.02 13.81
N SER A 230 -13.57 4.18 13.52
CA SER A 230 -14.33 3.49 12.49
C SER A 230 -15.54 4.32 12.06
N GLY A 231 -16.11 4.02 10.90
CA GLY A 231 -17.31 4.71 10.41
C GLY A 231 -17.87 4.03 9.15
N PRO A 232 -19.09 4.38 8.72
CA PRO A 232 -19.66 3.86 7.48
C PRO A 232 -18.84 4.31 6.25
N PRO A 233 -19.02 3.67 5.07
CA PRO A 233 -18.18 3.90 3.90
C PRO A 233 -18.07 5.35 3.40
N ASN A 234 -19.04 6.19 3.69
CA ASN A 234 -19.06 7.60 3.31
C ASN A 234 -18.40 8.54 4.33
N VAL A 235 -17.90 8.01 5.44
CA VAL A 235 -17.21 8.77 6.48
C VAL A 235 -15.72 8.42 6.48
N LEU A 236 -14.87 9.45 6.57
CA LEU A 236 -13.45 9.26 6.78
C LEU A 236 -13.19 8.89 8.24
N SER A 237 -12.44 7.84 8.48
CA SER A 237 -12.04 7.40 9.83
C SER A 237 -10.54 7.12 9.88
N GLY A 238 -9.99 6.93 11.08
CA GLY A 238 -8.61 6.51 11.33
C GLY A 238 -8.35 5.04 10.99
N GLU A 239 -9.37 4.26 10.59
CA GLU A 239 -9.20 2.91 10.09
C GLU A 239 -8.42 2.93 8.78
N VAL A 240 -7.44 2.03 8.64
CA VAL A 240 -6.42 2.12 7.60
C VAL A 240 -6.96 2.07 6.18
N HIS A 241 -7.97 1.26 5.88
CA HIS A 241 -8.60 1.22 4.54
C HIS A 241 -9.43 2.47 4.26
N SER A 242 -10.09 3.00 5.30
CA SER A 242 -10.81 4.26 5.20
C SER A 242 -9.85 5.41 4.90
N PHE A 243 -8.74 5.49 5.63
CA PHE A 243 -7.74 6.54 5.47
C PHE A 243 -6.94 6.41 4.17
N ALA A 244 -6.70 5.18 3.68
CA ALA A 244 -6.02 4.88 2.43
C ALA A 244 -6.64 5.57 1.21
N ARG A 245 -7.97 5.76 1.21
CA ARG A 245 -8.72 6.40 0.11
C ARG A 245 -8.20 7.79 -0.24
N ILE A 246 -7.61 8.51 0.74
CA ILE A 246 -6.99 9.82 0.50
C ILE A 246 -5.82 9.69 -0.46
N PHE A 247 -4.88 8.76 -0.18
CA PHE A 247 -3.70 8.59 -1.03
C PHE A 247 -4.05 7.94 -2.37
N THR A 248 -4.95 6.96 -2.39
CA THR A 248 -5.45 6.36 -3.63
C THR A 248 -6.10 7.43 -4.52
N GLY A 249 -6.83 8.39 -3.90
CA GLY A 249 -7.36 9.57 -4.59
C GLY A 249 -6.27 10.48 -5.16
N CYS A 250 -5.24 10.79 -4.38
CA CYS A 250 -4.09 11.57 -4.85
C CYS A 250 -3.42 10.91 -6.07
N PHE A 251 -3.25 9.59 -6.02
CA PHE A 251 -2.63 8.84 -7.12
C PHE A 251 -3.50 8.85 -8.39
N TYR A 252 -4.80 8.56 -8.25
CA TYR A 252 -5.72 8.55 -9.39
C TYR A 252 -5.84 9.93 -10.03
N ASP A 253 -5.97 10.98 -9.22
CA ASP A 253 -5.98 12.35 -9.71
C ASP A 253 -4.65 12.75 -10.38
N THR A 254 -3.52 12.22 -9.92
CA THR A 254 -2.22 12.40 -10.60
C THR A 254 -2.27 11.82 -12.02
N ILE A 255 -2.85 10.62 -12.22
CA ILE A 255 -3.06 10.04 -13.56
C ILE A 255 -3.93 10.97 -14.41
N LEU A 256 -5.06 11.44 -13.87
CA LEU A 256 -5.99 12.31 -14.59
C LEU A 256 -5.36 13.66 -14.97
N ASN A 257 -4.57 14.25 -14.08
CA ASN A 257 -3.88 15.51 -14.32
C ASN A 257 -2.79 15.36 -15.38
N ILE A 258 -1.94 14.31 -15.30
CA ILE A 258 -0.96 14.00 -16.34
C ILE A 258 -1.63 13.79 -17.69
N LEU A 259 -2.78 13.12 -17.72
CA LEU A 259 -3.55 12.91 -18.94
C LEU A 259 -4.11 14.23 -19.47
N ARG A 260 -4.72 15.05 -18.60
CA ARG A 260 -5.23 16.40 -18.93
C ARG A 260 -4.15 17.26 -19.57
N ASP A 261 -2.97 17.31 -18.97
CA ASP A 261 -1.87 18.16 -19.41
C ASP A 261 -1.31 17.72 -20.77
N ARG A 262 -1.39 16.42 -21.09
CA ARG A 262 -0.95 15.87 -22.38
C ARG A 262 -1.94 16.05 -23.54
N ILE A 263 -3.25 15.99 -23.27
CA ILE A 263 -4.25 15.93 -24.34
C ILE A 263 -5.36 16.99 -24.22
N GLY A 264 -5.36 17.79 -23.14
CA GLY A 264 -6.43 18.74 -22.81
C GLY A 264 -7.59 18.10 -22.01
N ALA A 265 -8.33 18.95 -21.28
CA ALA A 265 -9.34 18.54 -20.32
C ALA A 265 -10.56 17.83 -20.93
N SER A 266 -10.97 18.23 -22.13
CA SER A 266 -12.21 17.75 -22.77
C SER A 266 -12.02 16.57 -23.72
N ARG A 267 -10.79 16.23 -24.09
CA ARG A 267 -10.52 15.19 -25.09
C ARG A 267 -10.61 13.78 -24.47
N THR A 268 -11.27 12.87 -25.17
CA THR A 268 -11.21 11.44 -24.86
C THR A 268 -9.84 10.88 -25.26
N PRO A 269 -9.08 10.26 -24.36
CA PRO A 269 -7.77 9.71 -24.67
C PRO A 269 -7.87 8.51 -25.62
N THR A 270 -6.83 8.30 -26.40
CA THR A 270 -6.59 6.97 -27.00
C THR A 270 -6.10 6.00 -25.91
N SER A 271 -6.22 4.69 -26.18
CA SER A 271 -5.70 3.66 -25.27
C SER A 271 -4.19 3.80 -25.02
N VAL A 272 -3.43 4.28 -26.01
CA VAL A 272 -1.97 4.52 -25.92
C VAL A 272 -1.68 5.74 -25.04
N GLN A 273 -2.40 6.84 -25.20
CA GLN A 273 -2.23 8.04 -24.36
C GLN A 273 -2.55 7.75 -22.89
N LEU A 274 -3.63 6.98 -22.64
CA LEU A 274 -3.99 6.57 -21.29
C LEU A 274 -2.91 5.66 -20.69
N ALA A 275 -2.42 4.66 -21.43
CA ALA A 275 -1.33 3.79 -20.99
C ALA A 275 -0.06 4.57 -20.66
N ALA A 276 0.28 5.60 -21.44
CA ALA A 276 1.45 6.44 -21.21
C ALA A 276 1.31 7.29 -19.93
N ALA A 277 0.13 7.87 -19.66
CA ALA A 277 -0.12 8.62 -18.43
C ALA A 277 -0.04 7.73 -17.19
N VAL A 278 -0.71 6.56 -17.24
CA VAL A 278 -0.71 5.56 -16.17
C VAL A 278 0.71 5.05 -15.89
N ARG A 279 1.48 4.71 -16.93
CA ARG A 279 2.87 4.27 -16.77
C ARG A 279 3.75 5.34 -16.13
N THR A 280 3.56 6.61 -16.50
CA THR A 280 4.29 7.73 -15.89
C THR A 280 3.96 7.84 -14.40
N ALA A 281 2.67 7.93 -14.04
CA ALA A 281 2.24 8.01 -12.64
C ALA A 281 2.71 6.79 -11.83
N GLY A 282 2.58 5.57 -12.39
CA GLY A 282 3.05 4.34 -11.77
C GLY A 282 4.56 4.36 -11.49
N LYS A 283 5.39 4.79 -12.45
CA LYS A 283 6.84 4.92 -12.26
C LYS A 283 7.20 5.91 -11.15
N LEU A 284 6.49 7.04 -11.07
CA LEU A 284 6.67 8.03 -10.02
C LEU A 284 6.29 7.45 -8.65
N LEU A 285 5.16 6.72 -8.56
CA LEU A 285 4.73 6.05 -7.33
C LEU A 285 5.74 5.01 -6.86
N LEU A 286 6.19 4.10 -7.74
CA LEU A 286 7.09 3.01 -7.35
C LEU A 286 8.44 3.56 -6.84
N ARG A 287 9.01 4.56 -7.52
CA ARG A 287 10.23 5.22 -7.06
C ARG A 287 10.01 5.94 -5.73
N ALA A 288 8.92 6.70 -5.62
CA ALA A 288 8.61 7.42 -4.39
C ALA A 288 8.39 6.48 -3.20
N ALA A 289 7.66 5.39 -3.38
CA ALA A 289 7.45 4.37 -2.36
C ALA A 289 8.77 3.78 -1.85
N ALA A 290 9.69 3.47 -2.78
CA ALA A 290 11.01 2.93 -2.44
C ALA A 290 11.90 3.93 -1.68
N GLU A 291 11.71 5.23 -1.87
CA GLU A 291 12.66 6.26 -1.44
C GLU A 291 12.15 7.21 -0.36
N ALA A 292 10.83 7.34 -0.20
CA ALA A 292 10.25 8.28 0.75
C ALA A 292 10.72 8.00 2.19
N PRO A 293 11.20 9.02 2.93
CA PRO A 293 11.50 8.86 4.34
C PRO A 293 10.21 8.60 5.13
N GLU A 294 10.24 7.59 5.99
CA GLU A 294 9.10 7.28 6.83
C GLU A 294 8.96 8.34 7.94
N THR A 295 7.84 9.02 7.94
CA THR A 295 7.47 10.03 8.92
C THR A 295 6.01 9.85 9.32
N VAL A 296 5.57 10.52 10.38
CA VAL A 296 4.16 10.54 10.78
C VAL A 296 3.23 11.09 9.69
N ARG A 297 3.78 11.90 8.75
CA ARG A 297 3.11 12.44 7.55
C ARG A 297 3.59 11.70 6.30
N PHE A 298 3.35 10.41 6.26
CA PHE A 298 3.94 9.57 5.23
C PHE A 298 3.35 9.84 3.83
N PHE A 299 2.06 10.18 3.72
CA PHE A 299 1.44 10.58 2.45
C PHE A 299 2.13 11.80 1.84
N GLN A 300 2.41 12.81 2.69
CA GLN A 300 3.17 13.99 2.25
C GLN A 300 4.59 13.61 1.84
N SER A 301 5.24 12.72 2.58
CA SER A 301 6.60 12.24 2.30
C SER A 301 6.67 11.55 0.94
N VAL A 302 5.72 10.67 0.63
CA VAL A 302 5.64 9.98 -0.67
C VAL A 302 5.32 10.96 -1.78
N GLY A 303 4.37 11.89 -1.59
CA GLY A 303 4.04 12.91 -2.60
C GLY A 303 5.25 13.79 -2.96
N ARG A 304 6.04 14.20 -1.97
CA ARG A 304 7.32 14.92 -2.19
C ARG A 304 8.32 14.08 -2.96
N ALA A 305 8.43 12.79 -2.61
CA ALA A 305 9.30 11.86 -3.32
C ALA A 305 8.84 11.64 -4.77
N MET A 306 7.51 11.67 -5.06
CA MET A 306 7.00 11.64 -6.44
C MET A 306 7.44 12.86 -7.24
N VAL A 307 7.41 14.07 -6.64
CA VAL A 307 7.94 15.30 -7.28
C VAL A 307 9.44 15.19 -7.56
N LEU A 308 10.21 14.64 -6.62
CA LEU A 308 11.64 14.40 -6.80
C LEU A 308 11.91 13.39 -7.91
N ALA A 309 11.16 12.28 -7.93
CA ALA A 309 11.26 11.27 -8.98
C ALA A 309 10.90 11.83 -10.37
N ASP A 310 9.90 12.72 -10.44
CA ASP A 310 9.53 13.40 -11.69
C ASP A 310 10.64 14.31 -12.20
N GLN A 311 11.26 15.07 -11.30
CA GLN A 311 12.39 15.90 -11.64
C GLN A 311 13.55 15.09 -12.26
N ASP A 312 13.87 13.95 -11.65
CA ASP A 312 14.96 13.07 -12.10
C ASP A 312 14.62 12.34 -13.43
N THR A 313 13.37 11.95 -13.64
CA THR A 313 13.00 11.11 -14.79
C THR A 313 12.36 11.85 -15.94
N ASN A 314 11.72 12.99 -15.68
CA ASN A 314 10.93 13.75 -16.66
C ASN A 314 11.26 15.26 -16.66
N GLY A 315 12.34 15.68 -15.99
CA GLY A 315 12.70 17.11 -15.87
C GLY A 315 11.67 17.96 -15.14
N GLY A 316 10.82 17.35 -14.29
CA GLY A 316 9.78 18.06 -13.54
C GLY A 316 8.52 18.37 -14.35
N ALA A 317 8.33 17.73 -15.51
CA ALA A 317 7.21 18.01 -16.41
C ALA A 317 5.82 17.73 -15.81
N ASN A 318 5.73 16.83 -14.81
CA ASN A 318 4.46 16.48 -14.17
C ASN A 318 4.32 17.05 -12.75
N ARG A 319 5.22 17.95 -12.33
CA ARG A 319 5.25 18.54 -10.98
C ARG A 319 3.90 19.14 -10.57
N LEU A 320 3.30 19.96 -11.42
CA LEU A 320 2.00 20.58 -11.15
C LEU A 320 0.88 19.55 -11.09
N ALA A 321 0.90 18.55 -11.98
CA ALA A 321 -0.07 17.47 -11.98
C ALA A 321 -0.08 16.71 -10.63
N ILE A 322 1.10 16.44 -10.06
CA ILE A 322 1.25 15.81 -8.74
C ILE A 322 0.78 16.77 -7.65
N HIS A 323 1.27 18.01 -7.65
CA HIS A 323 0.92 19.01 -6.64
C HIS A 323 -0.59 19.21 -6.54
N ASP A 324 -1.26 19.46 -7.66
CA ASP A 324 -2.70 19.70 -7.70
C ASP A 324 -3.51 18.50 -7.22
N ALA A 325 -3.08 17.28 -7.56
CA ALA A 325 -3.71 16.04 -7.09
C ALA A 325 -3.65 15.92 -5.56
N PHE A 326 -2.48 16.13 -4.96
CA PHE A 326 -2.30 16.08 -3.50
C PHE A 326 -3.01 17.24 -2.79
N GLN A 327 -2.94 18.45 -3.36
CA GLN A 327 -3.65 19.64 -2.84
C GLN A 327 -5.16 19.42 -2.83
N LYS A 328 -5.73 18.80 -3.85
CA LYS A 328 -7.17 18.44 -3.92
C LYS A 328 -7.60 17.62 -2.72
N HIS A 329 -6.74 16.75 -2.22
CA HIS A 329 -6.98 15.91 -1.05
C HIS A 329 -6.43 16.51 0.27
N ASN A 330 -6.09 17.79 0.29
CA ASN A 330 -5.54 18.50 1.46
C ASN A 330 -4.21 17.90 1.98
N VAL A 331 -3.44 17.24 1.12
CA VAL A 331 -2.09 16.77 1.44
C VAL A 331 -1.10 17.80 0.91
N ALA A 332 -0.69 18.74 1.77
CA ALA A 332 0.21 19.82 1.40
C ALA A 332 1.64 19.31 1.17
N LEU A 333 2.15 19.39 -0.05
CA LEU A 333 3.53 18.99 -0.34
C LEU A 333 4.56 20.05 0.08
N GLY A 334 4.09 21.28 0.34
CA GLY A 334 4.90 22.41 0.79
C GLY A 334 5.67 23.10 -0.36
N SER A 335 5.91 24.39 -0.18
CA SER A 335 6.60 25.22 -1.17
C SER A 335 8.05 24.80 -1.42
N ALA A 336 8.74 24.27 -0.43
CA ALA A 336 10.14 23.84 -0.55
C ALA A 336 10.35 22.71 -1.58
N ALA A 337 9.41 21.75 -1.68
CA ALA A 337 9.45 20.73 -2.72
C ALA A 337 9.17 21.29 -4.12
N MET A 338 8.42 22.37 -4.20
CA MET A 338 8.08 23.06 -5.45
C MET A 338 9.13 24.08 -5.89
N LEU A 339 9.86 24.65 -4.94
CA LEU A 339 10.85 25.71 -5.18
C LEU A 339 12.29 25.23 -5.17
N ALA A 340 12.55 23.96 -4.82
CA ALA A 340 13.90 23.43 -4.87
C ALA A 340 14.45 23.59 -6.30
N PRO A 341 15.66 24.19 -6.47
CA PRO A 341 16.24 24.34 -7.80
C PRO A 341 16.30 22.98 -8.49
N VAL A 342 15.98 22.96 -9.77
CA VAL A 342 15.99 21.74 -10.61
C VAL A 342 17.26 20.91 -10.42
N ALA A 343 18.43 21.59 -10.25
CA ALA A 343 19.71 20.95 -9.93
C ALA A 343 19.75 20.22 -8.58
N ALA A 344 18.77 20.45 -7.69
CA ALA A 344 18.76 19.84 -6.35
C ALA A 344 18.06 18.48 -6.31
N LEU A 345 17.54 17.98 -7.44
CA LEU A 345 16.54 16.91 -7.43
C LEU A 345 16.91 15.66 -8.25
N GLY A 346 18.07 15.60 -8.90
CA GLY A 346 18.58 14.39 -9.58
C GLY A 346 19.93 13.94 -9.01
N GLY A 347 20.19 12.65 -8.82
CA GLY A 347 21.50 12.26 -8.36
C GLY A 347 21.77 10.79 -8.01
N LYS A 348 23.07 10.45 -7.91
CA LYS A 348 23.55 9.12 -7.57
C LYS A 348 23.41 8.81 -6.08
N VAL A 349 23.02 7.58 -5.78
CA VAL A 349 23.15 7.04 -4.41
C VAL A 349 24.64 6.91 -4.09
N LEU A 350 25.06 7.53 -3.01
CA LEU A 350 26.44 7.42 -2.51
C LEU A 350 26.58 6.15 -1.66
N GLY A 351 27.57 5.32 -1.98
CA GLY A 351 27.88 4.12 -1.21
C GLY A 351 28.38 4.38 0.21
N LYS A 352 29.00 5.55 0.46
CA LYS A 352 29.48 5.98 1.77
C LYS A 352 29.34 7.49 1.92
N LEU A 353 28.88 7.92 3.10
CA LEU A 353 28.94 9.31 3.51
C LEU A 353 30.39 9.79 3.60
N GLY A 354 30.69 10.91 2.96
CA GLY A 354 31.77 11.76 3.42
C GLY A 354 31.51 12.09 4.90
N LYS A 355 32.55 12.04 5.78
CA LYS A 355 32.37 12.18 7.22
C LYS A 355 31.61 13.46 7.56
N LEU A 356 30.34 13.33 8.00
CA LEU A 356 29.63 14.44 8.64
C LEU A 356 30.45 14.92 9.84
N SER A 357 30.44 16.22 10.11
CA SER A 357 31.05 16.76 11.31
C SER A 357 30.34 16.20 12.57
N ARG A 358 31.03 16.17 13.71
CA ARG A 358 30.39 15.75 14.97
C ARG A 358 29.17 16.62 15.31
N SER A 359 29.25 17.92 15.03
CA SER A 359 28.13 18.85 15.23
C SER A 359 26.96 18.54 14.34
N ALA A 360 27.18 18.20 13.06
CA ALA A 360 26.11 17.79 12.14
C ALA A 360 25.41 16.50 12.58
N VAL A 361 26.18 15.51 13.07
CA VAL A 361 25.60 14.28 13.64
C VAL A 361 24.79 14.57 14.89
N GLN A 362 25.27 15.47 15.76
CA GLN A 362 24.55 15.87 16.97
C GLN A 362 23.26 16.64 16.64
N ASP A 363 23.31 17.55 15.65
CA ASP A 363 22.12 18.25 15.18
C ASP A 363 21.06 17.28 14.62
N LEU A 364 21.47 16.28 13.80
CA LEU A 364 20.58 15.23 13.32
C LEU A 364 19.94 14.44 14.48
N ARG A 365 20.72 14.07 15.50
CA ARG A 365 20.22 13.38 16.69
C ARG A 365 19.18 14.21 17.43
N THR A 366 19.46 15.47 17.65
CA THR A 366 18.55 16.40 18.32
C THR A 366 17.23 16.53 17.55
N ARG A 367 17.29 16.70 16.23
CA ARG A 367 16.11 16.78 15.35
C ARG A 367 15.28 15.51 15.36
N LEU A 368 15.91 14.34 15.46
CA LEU A 368 15.25 13.05 15.52
C LEU A 368 14.81 12.66 16.94
N GLY A 369 15.22 13.41 17.96
CA GLY A 369 15.00 13.07 19.36
C GLY A 369 15.72 11.80 19.78
N ALA A 370 16.85 11.48 19.15
CA ALA A 370 17.64 10.27 19.41
C ALA A 370 18.69 10.53 20.50
N ALA A 371 18.68 9.70 21.56
CA ALA A 371 19.71 9.74 22.59
C ALA A 371 21.11 9.38 22.03
N PRO A 372 22.22 9.80 22.67
CA PRO A 372 23.56 9.54 22.17
C PRO A 372 23.89 8.06 21.89
N ALA A 373 23.34 7.15 22.70
CA ALA A 373 23.56 5.71 22.59
C ALA A 373 22.60 5.01 21.58
N GLU A 374 21.55 5.69 21.13
CA GLU A 374 20.57 5.11 20.22
C GLU A 374 21.09 5.07 18.77
N ARG A 375 20.75 4.00 18.08
CA ARG A 375 21.16 3.81 16.69
C ARG A 375 20.39 4.75 15.76
N MET A 376 21.12 5.45 14.93
CA MET A 376 20.59 6.25 13.83
C MET A 376 21.07 5.65 12.50
N LEU A 377 20.13 5.41 11.58
CA LEU A 377 20.44 5.01 10.20
C LEU A 377 20.59 6.29 9.36
N VAL A 378 21.65 6.34 8.58
CA VAL A 378 21.93 7.48 7.71
C VAL A 378 22.17 6.98 6.29
N ARG A 379 21.37 7.48 5.35
CA ARG A 379 21.43 7.12 3.92
C ARG A 379 21.77 8.37 3.10
N PRO A 380 22.99 8.49 2.59
CA PRO A 380 23.39 9.64 1.79
C PRO A 380 23.07 9.43 0.31
N ARG A 381 22.78 10.55 -0.35
CA ARG A 381 22.67 10.66 -1.80
C ARG A 381 23.36 11.92 -2.28
N GLU A 382 23.90 11.89 -3.47
CA GLU A 382 24.36 13.09 -4.17
C GLU A 382 23.33 13.53 -5.18
N ILE A 383 22.91 14.78 -5.11
CA ILE A 383 21.88 15.37 -5.96
C ILE A 383 22.40 16.70 -6.50
N GLY A 384 22.70 16.79 -7.81
CA GLY A 384 23.18 18.01 -8.43
C GLY A 384 24.40 18.64 -7.75
N GLY A 385 25.36 17.82 -7.36
CA GLY A 385 26.57 18.26 -6.61
C GLY A 385 26.35 18.56 -5.13
N MET A 386 25.14 18.26 -4.60
CA MET A 386 24.82 18.41 -3.18
C MET A 386 24.64 17.05 -2.54
N THR A 387 25.18 16.89 -1.32
CA THR A 387 24.90 15.70 -0.53
C THR A 387 23.57 15.88 0.22
N VAL A 388 22.61 15.03 -0.08
CA VAL A 388 21.33 14.90 0.64
C VAL A 388 21.39 13.66 1.54
N VAL A 389 20.96 13.79 2.77
CA VAL A 389 21.01 12.72 3.76
C VAL A 389 19.63 12.47 4.32
N CYS A 390 19.17 11.22 4.21
CA CYS A 390 18.03 10.75 4.99
C CYS A 390 18.55 10.09 6.26
N ALA A 391 18.26 10.68 7.42
CA ALA A 391 18.58 10.12 8.72
C ALA A 391 17.30 9.60 9.37
N THR A 392 17.33 8.38 9.91
CA THR A 392 16.18 7.73 10.54
C THR A 392 16.57 7.21 11.93
N HIS A 393 15.71 7.46 12.90
CA HIS A 393 15.74 6.90 14.25
C HIS A 393 14.45 6.15 14.53
N LEU A 394 14.54 4.95 15.12
CA LEU A 394 13.39 4.14 15.52
C LEU A 394 13.06 4.38 17.00
N LYS A 395 12.02 5.16 17.26
CA LYS A 395 11.52 5.42 18.61
C LYS A 395 10.54 4.32 19.04
N HIS A 396 10.54 4.00 20.34
CA HIS A 396 9.55 3.14 20.97
C HIS A 396 8.54 3.98 21.76
N VAL A 397 7.26 3.83 21.46
CA VAL A 397 6.17 4.49 22.15
C VAL A 397 5.50 3.52 23.12
N ARG A 398 5.37 3.91 24.38
CA ARG A 398 4.71 3.09 25.40
C ARG A 398 3.19 3.11 25.22
N LEU A 399 2.56 1.92 25.23
CA LEU A 399 1.14 1.75 25.01
C LEU A 399 0.34 1.61 26.32
N GLY A 400 1.00 1.64 27.48
CA GLY A 400 0.32 1.59 28.76
C GLY A 400 -0.68 2.73 28.91
N GLY A 401 -1.88 2.41 29.46
CA GLY A 401 -2.98 3.35 29.63
C GLY A 401 -4.05 3.27 28.52
N LEU A 402 -3.78 2.65 27.36
CA LEU A 402 -4.80 2.40 26.34
C LEU A 402 -5.68 1.19 26.68
N ASP A 403 -5.06 0.11 27.10
CA ASP A 403 -5.72 -1.12 27.54
C ASP A 403 -4.83 -1.83 28.57
N ARG A 404 -5.44 -2.50 29.58
CA ARG A 404 -4.70 -3.26 30.60
C ARG A 404 -3.79 -4.34 30.02
N ARG A 405 -4.18 -4.93 28.87
CA ARG A 405 -3.41 -5.99 28.15
C ARG A 405 -2.16 -5.44 27.47
N LEU A 406 -2.11 -4.11 27.23
CA LEU A 406 -0.96 -3.40 26.64
C LEU A 406 0.02 -2.86 27.69
N ARG A 407 -0.14 -3.22 28.98
CA ARG A 407 0.80 -2.79 30.03
C ARG A 407 2.20 -3.35 29.74
N GLY A 408 3.19 -2.47 29.64
CA GLY A 408 4.57 -2.81 29.32
C GLY A 408 4.83 -3.10 27.84
N VAL A 409 3.84 -2.94 26.98
CA VAL A 409 3.99 -3.08 25.51
C VAL A 409 4.43 -1.75 24.91
N VAL A 410 5.31 -1.81 23.92
CA VAL A 410 5.74 -0.68 23.09
C VAL A 410 5.36 -0.90 21.64
N ALA A 411 5.19 0.19 20.90
CA ALA A 411 5.01 0.21 19.45
C ALA A 411 6.15 0.97 18.77
N PHE A 412 6.37 0.72 17.48
CA PHE A 412 7.43 1.35 16.71
C PHE A 412 6.95 2.66 16.05
N ALA A 413 7.72 3.72 16.27
CA ALA A 413 7.52 5.04 15.71
C ALA A 413 8.81 5.49 14.98
N PRO A 414 8.99 5.15 13.70
CA PRO A 414 10.14 5.63 12.95
C PRO A 414 10.08 7.14 12.77
N ARG A 415 11.22 7.81 12.98
CA ARG A 415 11.39 9.23 12.74
C ARG A 415 12.47 9.43 11.70
N ALA A 416 12.14 10.04 10.59
CA ALA A 416 13.09 10.33 9.53
C ALA A 416 13.16 11.83 9.25
N VAL A 417 14.34 12.29 8.88
CA VAL A 417 14.59 13.66 8.46
C VAL A 417 15.41 13.65 7.18
N LEU A 418 15.03 14.50 6.22
CA LEU A 418 15.81 14.74 5.02
C LEU A 418 16.54 16.07 5.16
N VAL A 419 17.85 16.04 5.06
CA VAL A 419 18.70 17.21 5.18
C VAL A 419 19.66 17.33 4.01
N LYS A 420 19.99 18.56 3.64
CA LYS A 420 21.07 18.92 2.73
C LYS A 420 22.31 19.18 3.55
N THR A 421 23.48 18.69 3.11
CA THR A 421 24.75 19.07 3.70
C THR A 421 25.41 20.16 2.85
N VAL A 422 25.79 21.25 3.50
CA VAL A 422 26.58 22.35 2.92
C VAL A 422 27.75 22.59 3.85
N ASP A 423 28.98 22.51 3.35
CA ASP A 423 30.22 22.78 4.12
C ASP A 423 30.28 22.06 5.47
N ARG A 424 29.88 20.77 5.50
CA ARG A 424 29.78 19.92 6.70
C ARG A 424 28.69 20.32 7.71
N THR A 425 27.85 21.31 7.40
CA THR A 425 26.66 21.66 8.16
C THR A 425 25.42 21.03 7.54
N VAL A 426 24.32 20.95 8.30
CA VAL A 426 23.07 20.38 7.83
C VAL A 426 22.00 21.48 7.74
N ALA A 427 21.35 21.57 6.58
CA ALA A 427 20.15 22.38 6.38
C ALA A 427 18.95 21.47 6.09
N LEU A 428 17.82 21.76 6.72
CA LEU A 428 16.61 20.97 6.55
C LEU A 428 16.02 21.14 5.14
N LEU A 429 15.79 20.03 4.45
CA LEU A 429 15.09 20.02 3.14
C LEU A 429 13.62 19.62 3.25
N GLY A 430 13.21 18.94 4.28
CA GLY A 430 11.82 18.51 4.44
C GLY A 430 11.51 17.92 5.80
N GLY A 431 10.28 18.13 6.19
CA GLY A 431 9.49 17.56 7.26
C GLY A 431 10.22 17.05 8.49
N LEU A 432 10.38 17.91 9.51
CA LEU A 432 10.50 17.36 10.85
C LEU A 432 9.16 16.74 11.22
N PRO A 433 9.12 15.47 11.66
CA PRO A 433 7.99 15.03 12.44
C PRO A 433 7.94 15.93 13.67
N GLU A 434 6.82 16.58 13.91
CA GLU A 434 6.55 17.25 15.17
C GLU A 434 6.65 16.19 16.27
N ALA A 435 7.63 16.32 17.14
CA ALA A 435 8.01 15.27 18.09
C ALA A 435 6.85 14.92 19.07
N THR A 436 5.96 15.85 19.35
CA THR A 436 4.77 15.70 20.20
C THR A 436 3.66 14.91 19.50
N THR A 437 3.38 15.19 18.23
CA THR A 437 2.29 14.58 17.46
C THR A 437 2.52 13.10 17.16
N SER A 438 3.77 12.65 17.03
CA SER A 438 4.05 11.27 16.63
C SER A 438 3.63 10.22 17.67
N ASP A 439 3.70 10.52 18.95
CA ASP A 439 3.33 9.57 20.00
C ASP A 439 1.80 9.45 20.08
N ASP A 440 1.08 10.56 19.93
CA ASP A 440 -0.39 10.59 19.91
C ASP A 440 -0.93 9.85 18.67
N GLU A 441 -0.30 10.01 17.51
CA GLU A 441 -0.67 9.28 16.29
C GLU A 441 -0.48 7.77 16.44
N VAL A 442 0.62 7.32 17.08
CA VAL A 442 0.83 5.90 17.38
C VAL A 442 -0.25 5.38 18.32
N ARG A 443 -0.60 6.15 19.36
CA ARG A 443 -1.65 5.75 20.31
C ARG A 443 -3.01 5.68 19.64
N ALA A 444 -3.39 6.66 18.83
CA ALA A 444 -4.63 6.68 18.06
C ALA A 444 -4.71 5.48 17.08
N TYR A 445 -3.61 5.15 16.42
CA TYR A 445 -3.54 3.96 15.58
C TYR A 445 -3.82 2.67 16.36
N VAL A 446 -3.19 2.52 17.54
CA VAL A 446 -3.41 1.33 18.39
C VAL A 446 -4.82 1.30 18.94
N GLU A 447 -5.43 2.44 19.27
CA GLU A 447 -6.85 2.53 19.66
C GLU A 447 -7.77 2.04 18.53
N THR A 448 -7.48 2.39 17.28
CA THR A 448 -8.22 1.86 16.11
C THR A 448 -8.11 0.33 16.01
N LEU A 449 -6.92 -0.22 16.24
CA LEU A 449 -6.72 -1.68 16.26
C LEU A 449 -7.48 -2.36 17.41
N LEU A 450 -7.50 -1.75 18.59
CA LEU A 450 -8.26 -2.24 19.74
C LEU A 450 -9.77 -2.21 19.48
N ALA A 451 -10.28 -1.11 18.94
CA ALA A 451 -11.69 -0.94 18.61
C ALA A 451 -12.17 -1.97 17.57
N ALA A 452 -11.29 -2.32 16.62
CA ALA A 452 -11.56 -3.30 15.58
C ALA A 452 -11.21 -4.76 15.99
N ASP A 453 -10.74 -5.00 17.24
CA ASP A 453 -10.29 -6.30 17.75
C ASP A 453 -9.21 -6.96 16.89
N ARG A 454 -8.27 -6.14 16.38
CA ARG A 454 -7.20 -6.54 15.47
C ARG A 454 -5.89 -6.94 16.16
N ILE A 455 -5.85 -7.02 17.50
CA ILE A 455 -4.65 -7.37 18.27
C ILE A 455 -4.81 -8.75 18.91
N ALA A 456 -3.92 -9.67 18.60
CA ALA A 456 -3.77 -10.95 19.29
C ALA A 456 -2.91 -10.77 20.55
N PHE A 457 -3.42 -11.21 21.69
CA PHE A 457 -2.73 -11.13 22.98
C PHE A 457 -2.19 -12.46 23.48
N LEU A 458 -2.74 -13.59 22.99
CA LEU A 458 -2.37 -14.93 23.38
C LEU A 458 -1.69 -15.69 22.24
N PRO A 459 -0.75 -16.61 22.55
CA PRO A 459 -0.19 -17.50 21.57
C PRO A 459 -1.29 -18.31 20.85
N GLY A 460 -1.22 -18.36 19.52
CA GLY A 460 -2.20 -19.09 18.70
C GLY A 460 -3.38 -18.26 18.19
N GLU A 461 -3.71 -17.10 18.80
CA GLU A 461 -4.75 -16.20 18.28
C GLU A 461 -4.44 -15.62 16.88
N THR A 462 -3.18 -15.68 16.47
CA THR A 462 -2.77 -15.27 15.11
C THR A 462 -3.09 -16.31 14.04
N ARG A 463 -3.45 -17.55 14.44
CA ARG A 463 -3.82 -18.59 13.48
C ARG A 463 -5.19 -18.28 12.89
N TYR A 464 -5.33 -18.49 11.60
CA TYR A 464 -6.59 -18.39 10.91
C TYR A 464 -7.57 -19.47 11.41
N GLY A 465 -8.86 -19.13 11.57
CA GLY A 465 -9.92 -20.10 11.86
C GLY A 465 -10.17 -20.39 13.34
N ILE A 466 -9.65 -19.61 14.29
CA ILE A 466 -10.11 -19.70 15.69
C ILE A 466 -11.54 -19.15 15.75
N LYS A 467 -12.51 -20.08 15.66
CA LYS A 467 -13.91 -19.78 16.00
C LYS A 467 -13.95 -19.39 17.48
N SER A 468 -14.46 -18.18 17.79
CA SER A 468 -14.77 -17.84 19.17
C SER A 468 -15.63 -18.94 19.77
N ALA A 469 -15.23 -19.45 20.96
CA ALA A 469 -15.87 -20.61 21.59
C ALA A 469 -17.31 -20.35 22.06
N THR A 470 -17.86 -19.17 21.82
CA THR A 470 -19.23 -18.84 22.20
C THR A 470 -20.12 -18.74 20.96
N LYS A 471 -21.17 -19.58 20.91
CA LYS A 471 -22.20 -19.67 19.86
C LYS A 471 -22.89 -18.32 19.48
N LYS A 472 -22.58 -17.22 20.13
CA LYS A 472 -23.15 -15.88 19.89
C LYS A 472 -22.27 -14.92 19.11
N ASP A 473 -20.97 -15.19 18.97
CA ASP A 473 -20.04 -14.32 18.26
C ASP A 473 -19.51 -15.04 17.01
N THR A 474 -20.27 -14.94 15.92
CA THR A 474 -19.92 -15.48 14.61
C THR A 474 -18.90 -14.62 13.87
N ARG A 475 -18.32 -13.59 14.50
CA ARG A 475 -17.32 -12.74 13.90
C ARG A 475 -16.01 -13.52 13.82
N LEU A 476 -15.62 -13.83 12.61
CA LEU A 476 -14.28 -14.32 12.31
C LEU A 476 -13.29 -13.22 12.67
N ARG A 477 -12.53 -13.41 13.77
CA ARG A 477 -11.51 -12.47 14.20
C ARG A 477 -10.24 -12.78 13.41
N LEU A 478 -9.80 -11.84 12.59
CA LEU A 478 -8.52 -11.92 11.89
C LEU A 478 -7.58 -10.85 12.45
N PRO A 479 -6.77 -11.16 13.50
CA PRO A 479 -5.81 -10.22 14.02
C PRO A 479 -4.77 -9.83 12.97
N THR A 480 -4.52 -8.55 12.83
CA THR A 480 -3.45 -8.00 11.98
C THR A 480 -2.17 -7.76 12.75
N HIS A 481 -2.26 -7.70 14.07
CA HIS A 481 -1.15 -7.47 15.00
C HIS A 481 -1.13 -8.48 16.13
N ALA A 482 0.04 -8.67 16.74
CA ALA A 482 0.20 -9.49 17.94
C ALA A 482 1.20 -8.86 18.90
N VAL A 483 1.04 -9.16 20.19
CA VAL A 483 2.03 -8.80 21.20
C VAL A 483 3.11 -9.89 21.26
N HIS A 484 4.33 -9.53 20.92
CA HIS A 484 5.49 -10.40 20.96
C HIS A 484 6.41 -10.03 22.12
N THR A 485 7.03 -11.04 22.77
CA THR A 485 8.07 -10.82 23.77
C THR A 485 9.43 -10.88 23.09
N ALA A 486 10.20 -9.79 23.15
CA ALA A 486 11.56 -9.67 22.65
C ALA A 486 12.50 -9.38 23.83
N GLY A 487 13.11 -10.42 24.40
CA GLY A 487 13.87 -10.30 25.65
C GLY A 487 12.97 -9.83 26.79
N ALA A 488 13.35 -8.74 27.47
CA ALA A 488 12.59 -8.14 28.55
C ALA A 488 11.45 -7.20 28.08
N THR A 489 11.33 -6.93 26.77
CA THR A 489 10.40 -5.96 26.21
C THR A 489 9.26 -6.67 25.48
N LYS A 490 8.04 -6.22 25.71
CA LYS A 490 6.88 -6.63 24.91
C LYS A 490 6.67 -5.61 23.80
N VAL A 491 6.50 -6.08 22.56
CA VAL A 491 6.40 -5.25 21.37
C VAL A 491 5.14 -5.60 20.60
N LEU A 492 4.38 -4.60 20.18
CA LEU A 492 3.30 -4.77 19.21
C LEU A 492 3.91 -4.92 17.82
N ARG A 493 3.62 -6.02 17.14
CA ARG A 493 4.11 -6.30 15.78
C ARG A 493 2.98 -6.67 14.85
N ARG A 494 3.14 -6.30 13.61
CA ARG A 494 2.26 -6.76 12.53
C ARG A 494 2.48 -8.24 12.24
N VAL A 495 1.39 -8.93 11.95
CA VAL A 495 1.41 -10.35 11.51
C VAL A 495 0.86 -10.50 10.09
N ARG A 496 0.03 -9.56 9.61
CA ARG A 496 -0.51 -9.54 8.24
C ARG A 496 -1.12 -8.20 7.87
N PHE A 497 -1.28 -7.99 6.56
CA PHE A 497 -2.24 -7.05 5.98
C PHE A 497 -3.49 -7.84 5.58
N ALA A 498 -4.67 -7.30 5.81
CA ALA A 498 -5.94 -7.99 5.55
C ALA A 498 -6.97 -6.97 5.06
N CYS A 499 -7.64 -7.32 3.95
CA CYS A 499 -8.66 -6.54 3.28
C CYS A 499 -9.94 -6.31 4.12
#